data_88094d554bdd9a622b3f8c58dd7e32ef
#
_entry.id   88094d554bdd9a622b3f8c58dd7e32ef
#
_cell.length_a   1.000
_cell.length_b   1.000
_cell.length_c   1.000
_cell.angle_alpha   90.00
_cell.angle_beta   90.00
_cell.angle_gamma   90.00
#
_symmetry.space_group_name_H-M   'P 1'
#
loop_
_entity.id
_entity.type
_entity.pdbx_description
1 polymer ?
#
loop_
_entity_poly.entity_id
_entity_poly.type
_entity_poly.pdbx_seq_one_letter_code
_entity_poly.pdbx_strand_id
1 'polypeptide(L)'
;IEKLFSGGSKSFVSFPIRVVYQQVDETAPARASILISVPKKRFKHAVKRNRVKRQIREAYRKNKGILLDMLEAQNKQLILSFIWLDNKLYPSDEVELKVKKLLQLVAEHLEK
;
A
#
# COMPACT_ATOMS: atom_id res chain seq x y z
N ILE A 1 14.11 1.25 -11.55
CA ILE A 1 13.40 1.55 -10.30
C ILE A 1 13.50 3.04 -10.00
N GLU A 2 14.68 3.61 -10.10
CA GLU A 2 14.86 5.03 -9.83
C GLU A 2 13.99 5.91 -10.71
N LYS A 3 13.78 5.52 -11.94
CA LYS A 3 12.92 6.27 -12.87
C LYS A 3 11.47 6.29 -12.41
N LEU A 4 11.02 5.19 -11.79
CA LEU A 4 9.68 5.14 -11.24
C LEU A 4 9.50 6.13 -10.09
N PHE A 5 10.59 6.46 -9.43
CA PHE A 5 10.56 7.33 -8.25
C PHE A 5 11.12 8.72 -8.52
N SER A 6 11.18 9.11 -9.79
CA SER A 6 11.77 10.40 -10.16
C SER A 6 11.00 11.61 -9.65
N GLY A 7 9.70 11.48 -9.46
CA GLY A 7 8.88 12.56 -8.95
C GLY A 7 8.89 12.71 -7.44
N GLY A 8 9.70 11.89 -6.76
CA GLY A 8 9.72 11.84 -5.32
C GLY A 8 8.61 10.98 -4.77
N SER A 9 8.95 10.09 -3.86
CA SER A 9 7.99 9.23 -3.20
C SER A 9 7.62 9.80 -1.84
N LYS A 10 6.42 9.49 -1.39
CA LYS A 10 5.91 9.86 -0.08
C LYS A 10 5.62 8.60 0.70
N SER A 11 5.68 8.66 2.02
CA SER A 11 5.39 7.50 2.83
C SER A 11 4.63 7.86 4.09
N PHE A 12 3.82 6.90 4.54
CA PHE A 12 3.12 6.99 5.80
C PHE A 12 3.28 5.67 6.53
N VAL A 13 3.26 5.72 7.85
CA VAL A 13 3.35 4.52 8.68
C VAL A 13 2.13 4.43 9.57
N SER A 14 1.49 3.26 9.57
CA SER A 14 0.53 2.86 10.59
C SER A 14 1.00 1.49 11.04
N PHE A 15 1.88 1.47 12.06
CA PHE A 15 2.56 0.26 12.47
C PHE A 15 1.58 -0.91 12.63
N PRO A 16 1.85 -2.09 12.11
CA PRO A 16 3.13 -2.56 11.58
C PRO A 16 3.28 -2.44 10.06
N ILE A 17 2.56 -1.55 9.42
CA ILE A 17 2.59 -1.41 7.97
C ILE A 17 3.07 -0.01 7.59
N ARG A 18 3.96 0.03 6.61
CA ARG A 18 4.38 1.27 6.00
C ARG A 18 3.91 1.26 4.55
N VAL A 19 3.37 2.37 4.07
CA VAL A 19 3.07 2.52 2.66
C VAL A 19 3.99 3.59 2.07
N VAL A 20 4.59 3.25 0.93
CA VAL A 20 5.34 4.21 0.13
C VAL A 20 4.57 4.33 -1.18
N TYR A 21 4.23 5.55 -1.57
CA TYR A 21 3.49 5.73 -2.80
C TYR A 21 4.14 6.78 -3.69
N GLN A 22 3.84 6.67 -4.97
CA GLN A 22 4.41 7.56 -5.97
C GLN A 22 3.47 7.68 -7.15
N GLN A 23 3.35 8.89 -7.66
CA GLN A 23 2.60 9.14 -8.86
C GLN A 23 3.40 8.65 -10.07
N VAL A 24 2.71 7.98 -10.99
CA VAL A 24 3.33 7.46 -12.20
C VAL A 24 2.65 8.05 -13.43
N ASP A 25 3.22 7.73 -14.59
CA ASP A 25 2.78 8.24 -15.87
C ASP A 25 1.33 7.82 -16.18
N GLU A 26 0.63 8.65 -16.93
CA GLU A 26 -0.74 8.39 -17.39
C GLU A 26 -0.85 7.13 -18.24
N THR A 27 0.25 6.65 -18.78
CA THR A 27 0.28 5.43 -19.56
C THR A 27 0.22 4.16 -18.73
N ALA A 28 0.28 4.27 -17.39
CA ALA A 28 0.18 3.11 -16.52
C ALA A 28 -1.15 2.39 -16.75
N PRO A 29 -1.15 1.04 -16.69
CA PRO A 29 -2.35 0.26 -17.06
C PRO A 29 -3.49 0.35 -16.05
N ALA A 30 -3.23 0.78 -14.82
CA ALA A 30 -4.25 0.87 -13.79
C ALA A 30 -4.09 2.16 -13.00
N ARG A 31 -5.20 2.65 -12.42
CA ARG A 31 -5.17 3.85 -11.57
C ARG A 31 -4.29 3.65 -10.34
N ALA A 32 -4.30 2.45 -9.78
CA ALA A 32 -3.44 2.11 -8.66
C ALA A 32 -2.90 0.71 -8.84
N SER A 33 -1.61 0.57 -8.62
CA SER A 33 -0.95 -0.73 -8.61
C SER A 33 -0.32 -0.91 -7.24
N ILE A 34 -0.40 -2.12 -6.69
CA ILE A 34 0.17 -2.37 -5.37
C ILE A 34 1.29 -3.39 -5.43
N LEU A 35 2.28 -3.16 -4.60
CA LEU A 35 3.36 -4.09 -4.33
C LEU A 35 3.35 -4.35 -2.84
N ILE A 36 3.58 -5.61 -2.45
CA ILE A 36 3.57 -5.97 -1.04
C ILE A 36 4.89 -6.64 -0.72
N SER A 37 5.59 -6.10 0.28
CA SER A 37 6.88 -6.61 0.70
C SER A 37 6.82 -7.07 2.15
N VAL A 38 7.15 -8.34 2.37
CA VAL A 38 7.32 -8.90 3.70
C VAL A 38 8.75 -9.46 3.75
N PRO A 39 9.71 -8.71 4.33
CA PRO A 39 11.10 -9.14 4.32
C PRO A 39 11.31 -10.49 5.00
N LYS A 40 12.24 -11.28 4.48
CA LYS A 40 12.57 -12.59 5.04
C LYS A 40 13.02 -12.50 6.49
N LYS A 41 13.63 -11.40 6.87
CA LYS A 41 14.08 -11.20 8.26
C LYS A 41 12.92 -11.13 9.25
N ARG A 42 11.71 -10.83 8.77
CA ARG A 42 10.53 -10.78 9.63
C ARG A 42 9.98 -12.17 9.92
N PHE A 43 9.94 -13.02 8.89
CA PHE A 43 9.45 -14.39 9.01
C PHE A 43 10.31 -15.30 8.13
N LYS A 44 10.95 -16.29 8.71
CA LYS A 44 11.78 -17.25 7.97
C LYS A 44 10.95 -18.07 6.98
N HIS A 45 9.74 -18.47 7.38
CA HIS A 45 8.93 -19.38 6.61
C HIS A 45 8.01 -18.64 5.64
N ALA A 46 7.99 -19.11 4.40
CA ALA A 46 7.17 -18.50 3.36
C ALA A 46 5.69 -18.51 3.69
N VAL A 47 5.21 -19.52 4.44
CA VAL A 47 3.80 -19.62 4.81
C VAL A 47 3.34 -18.37 5.56
N LYS A 48 4.14 -17.91 6.53
CA LYS A 48 3.79 -16.71 7.30
C LYS A 48 3.85 -15.44 6.45
N ARG A 49 4.88 -15.34 5.60
CA ARG A 49 4.98 -14.19 4.70
C ARG A 49 3.80 -14.13 3.74
N ASN A 50 3.41 -15.28 3.21
CA ASN A 50 2.28 -15.34 2.28
C ASN A 50 0.97 -15.00 2.98
N ARG A 51 0.82 -15.37 4.25
CA ARG A 51 -0.36 -15.01 5.03
C ARG A 51 -0.47 -13.49 5.16
N VAL A 52 0.63 -12.81 5.51
CA VAL A 52 0.63 -11.35 5.64
C VAL A 52 0.32 -10.69 4.31
N LYS A 53 0.94 -11.17 3.23
CA LYS A 53 0.67 -10.63 1.89
C LYS A 53 -0.80 -10.77 1.53
N ARG A 54 -1.41 -11.90 1.84
CA ARG A 54 -2.82 -12.14 1.57
C ARG A 54 -3.70 -11.19 2.37
N GLN A 55 -3.38 -10.99 3.65
CA GLN A 55 -4.14 -10.10 4.51
C GLN A 55 -4.10 -8.65 3.99
N ILE A 56 -2.93 -8.18 3.59
CA ILE A 56 -2.79 -6.82 3.06
C ILE A 56 -3.54 -6.69 1.74
N ARG A 57 -3.39 -7.67 0.84
CA ARG A 57 -4.05 -7.66 -0.45
C ARG A 57 -5.57 -7.64 -0.30
N GLU A 58 -6.10 -8.46 0.59
CA GLU A 58 -7.53 -8.51 0.85
C GLU A 58 -8.05 -7.21 1.46
N ALA A 59 -7.30 -6.64 2.41
CA ALA A 59 -7.65 -5.37 3.02
C ALA A 59 -7.67 -4.25 1.99
N TYR A 60 -6.70 -4.23 1.10
CA TYR A 60 -6.66 -3.25 0.02
C TYR A 60 -7.88 -3.42 -0.90
N ARG A 61 -8.16 -4.66 -1.30
CA ARG A 61 -9.29 -4.94 -2.19
C ARG A 61 -10.59 -4.43 -1.63
N LYS A 62 -10.81 -4.59 -0.33
CA LYS A 62 -12.04 -4.15 0.32
C LYS A 62 -12.15 -2.64 0.47
N ASN A 63 -11.03 -1.95 0.55
CA ASN A 63 -11.00 -0.53 0.88
C ASN A 63 -10.45 0.37 -0.23
N LYS A 64 -10.12 -0.20 -1.37
CA LYS A 64 -9.47 0.55 -2.45
C LYS A 64 -10.32 1.70 -3.01
N GLY A 65 -11.63 1.63 -2.86
CA GLY A 65 -12.53 2.69 -3.32
C GLY A 65 -12.19 4.05 -2.72
N ILE A 66 -11.71 4.06 -1.48
CA ILE A 66 -11.30 5.30 -0.81
C ILE A 66 -10.27 6.06 -1.67
N LEU A 67 -9.31 5.33 -2.22
CA LEU A 67 -8.24 5.91 -3.00
C LEU A 67 -8.60 6.04 -4.48
N LEU A 68 -9.26 5.03 -5.05
CA LEU A 68 -9.57 5.03 -6.47
C LEU A 68 -10.47 6.18 -6.89
N ASP A 69 -11.46 6.52 -6.06
CA ASP A 69 -12.34 7.64 -6.35
C ASP A 69 -11.55 8.94 -6.44
N MET A 70 -10.61 9.14 -5.54
CA MET A 70 -9.77 10.32 -5.54
C MET A 70 -8.86 10.36 -6.76
N LEU A 71 -8.25 9.23 -7.11
CA LEU A 71 -7.36 9.17 -8.27
C LEU A 71 -8.12 9.43 -9.57
N GLU A 72 -9.32 8.91 -9.67
CA GLU A 72 -10.14 9.14 -10.85
C GLU A 72 -10.54 10.61 -10.98
N ALA A 73 -10.94 11.22 -9.87
CA ALA A 73 -11.33 12.63 -9.85
C ALA A 73 -10.18 13.54 -10.24
N GLN A 74 -8.94 13.19 -9.88
CA GLN A 74 -7.77 13.99 -10.19
C GLN A 74 -7.01 13.51 -11.42
N ASN A 75 -7.50 12.45 -12.07
CA ASN A 75 -6.83 11.85 -13.22
C ASN A 75 -5.37 11.50 -12.94
N LYS A 76 -5.13 10.87 -11.79
CA LYS A 76 -3.80 10.46 -11.36
C LYS A 76 -3.69 8.95 -11.27
N GLN A 77 -2.46 8.47 -11.35
CA GLN A 77 -2.15 7.04 -11.23
C GLN A 77 -1.00 6.88 -10.26
N LEU A 78 -1.10 5.87 -9.40
CA LEU A 78 -0.13 5.65 -8.33
C LEU A 78 0.38 4.22 -8.30
N ILE A 79 1.61 4.06 -7.80
CA ILE A 79 2.12 2.79 -7.32
C ILE A 79 2.23 2.90 -5.81
N LEU A 80 1.66 1.92 -5.10
CA LEU A 80 1.74 1.85 -3.65
C LEU A 80 2.53 0.60 -3.26
N SER A 81 3.49 0.79 -2.37
CA SER A 81 4.28 -0.33 -1.83
C SER A 81 3.96 -0.46 -0.34
N PHE A 82 3.38 -1.58 0.05
CA PHE A 82 3.10 -1.88 1.46
C PHE A 82 4.24 -2.72 1.99
N ILE A 83 4.83 -2.30 3.11
CA ILE A 83 5.97 -2.96 3.71
C ILE A 83 5.61 -3.37 5.13
N TRP A 84 5.84 -4.64 5.45
CA TRP A 84 5.58 -5.16 6.79
C TRP A 84 6.79 -4.88 7.69
N LEU A 85 6.54 -4.35 8.87
CA LEU A 85 7.61 -3.86 9.77
C LEU A 85 7.76 -4.67 11.05
N ASP A 86 6.93 -5.68 11.29
CA ASP A 86 6.95 -6.42 12.54
C ASP A 86 7.27 -7.90 12.31
N ASN A 87 7.71 -8.55 13.37
CA ASN A 87 7.99 -9.99 13.36
C ASN A 87 6.81 -10.81 13.86
N LYS A 88 5.67 -10.18 14.13
CA LYS A 88 4.47 -10.82 14.63
C LYS A 88 3.38 -10.87 13.58
N LEU A 89 2.50 -11.87 13.71
CA LEU A 89 1.29 -11.95 12.91
C LEU A 89 0.16 -11.20 13.63
N TYR A 90 -0.72 -10.60 12.84
CA TYR A 90 -1.86 -9.86 13.36
C TYR A 90 -3.16 -10.44 12.82
N PRO A 91 -4.28 -10.28 13.56
CA PRO A 91 -5.59 -10.67 13.01
C PRO A 91 -5.93 -9.87 11.76
N SER A 92 -6.73 -10.48 10.88
CA SER A 92 -7.06 -9.85 9.59
C SER A 92 -7.80 -8.53 9.75
N ASP A 93 -8.68 -8.42 10.76
CA ASP A 93 -9.41 -7.17 11.02
C ASP A 93 -8.46 -6.05 11.42
N GLU A 94 -7.43 -6.35 12.21
CA GLU A 94 -6.41 -5.35 12.56
C GLU A 94 -5.62 -4.90 11.34
N VAL A 95 -5.22 -5.85 10.50
CA VAL A 95 -4.50 -5.53 9.27
C VAL A 95 -5.36 -4.64 8.39
N GLU A 96 -6.64 -4.96 8.29
CA GLU A 96 -7.57 -4.16 7.48
C GLU A 96 -7.68 -2.73 7.99
N LEU A 97 -7.78 -2.54 9.31
CA LEU A 97 -7.84 -1.19 9.88
C LEU A 97 -6.59 -0.38 9.55
N LYS A 98 -5.43 -1.01 9.62
CA LYS A 98 -4.17 -0.32 9.30
C LYS A 98 -4.08 0.06 7.84
N VAL A 99 -4.44 -0.86 6.95
CA VAL A 99 -4.43 -0.57 5.51
C VAL A 99 -5.43 0.51 5.18
N LYS A 100 -6.64 0.44 5.74
CA LYS A 100 -7.67 1.45 5.53
C LYS A 100 -7.16 2.83 5.95
N LYS A 101 -6.54 2.92 7.12
CA LYS A 101 -5.99 4.18 7.60
C LYS A 101 -4.92 4.74 6.65
N LEU A 102 -4.04 3.87 6.16
CA LEU A 102 -3.00 4.29 5.23
C LEU A 102 -3.60 4.79 3.92
N LEU A 103 -4.63 4.12 3.40
CA LEU A 103 -5.31 4.59 2.19
C LEU A 103 -5.97 5.95 2.40
N GLN A 104 -6.55 6.17 3.56
CA GLN A 104 -7.13 7.47 3.91
C GLN A 104 -6.08 8.57 3.96
N LEU A 105 -4.92 8.28 4.55
CA LEU A 105 -3.82 9.23 4.62
C LEU A 105 -3.29 9.60 3.23
N VAL A 106 -3.15 8.61 2.36
CA VAL A 106 -2.71 8.86 0.99
C VAL A 106 -3.74 9.73 0.27
N ALA A 107 -5.02 9.40 0.39
CA ALA A 107 -6.08 10.16 -0.26
C ALA A 107 -6.10 11.60 0.23
N GLU A 108 -5.99 11.81 1.54
CA GLU A 108 -5.95 13.15 2.11
C GLU A 108 -4.78 13.96 1.60
N HIS A 109 -3.62 13.33 1.47
CA HIS A 109 -2.43 14.01 0.97
C HIS A 109 -2.60 14.40 -0.49
N LEU A 110 -3.29 13.58 -1.28
CA LEU A 110 -3.53 13.88 -2.69
C LEU A 110 -4.50 15.04 -2.89
N GLU A 111 -5.38 15.28 -1.93
CA GLU A 111 -6.30 16.42 -2.00
C GLU A 111 -5.60 17.78 -1.90
N LYS A 112 -4.42 17.78 -1.29
CA LYS A 112 -3.66 19.03 -1.09
C LYS A 112 -2.78 19.37 -2.34
#